data_d71e295e6ea909146162484217ae5c8b
#
_entry.id   d71e295e6ea909146162484217ae5c8b
#
_cell.length_a   1.000
_cell.length_b   1.000
_cell.length_c   1.000
_cell.angle_alpha   90.00
_cell.angle_beta   90.00
_cell.angle_gamma   90.00
#
_symmetry.space_group_name_H-M   'P 1'
#
loop_
_entity.id
_entity.type
_entity.pdbx_description
1 polymer ?
#
loop_
_entity_poly.entity_id
_entity_poly.type
_entity_poly.pdbx_seq_one_letter_code
_entity_poly.pdbx_strand_id
1 'polypeptide(L)'
;LADYWVSEKYYGVRGYWDGQTLRTRGGETVAAPAWFTAGWPATPMDGELWAGRGRFAHAQSTTRQQQPDDAAWRQMRFMVFDLPAHGGVFDERLAALKTLVASIEHDWVQSVPQQRVATDAALQALLQRTVRAGGEGLMLHKGSSLYRSGRSDDLIKLKTHDDAEALVVGHLPGKGKHAGRLGALLVEMPTGQRFKLGAGLTDADRDQPPPLGSWVTYRYRGTHDGGLPRFASFVRVRLDMPAASPQTPNKKRSEARQGAFAAAGALTAPRCSSQMVRP
;
A
#
# COMPACT_ATOMS: atom_id res chain seq x y z
N LEU A 1 -12.06 6.40 21.92
CA LEU A 1 -10.71 5.81 22.11
C LEU A 1 -10.67 4.78 23.25
N ALA A 2 -11.46 4.95 24.31
CA ALA A 2 -11.39 4.08 25.49
C ALA A 2 -11.52 2.57 25.17
N ASP A 3 -12.27 2.19 24.14
CA ASP A 3 -12.45 0.80 23.72
C ASP A 3 -11.39 0.30 22.73
N TYR A 4 -10.40 1.11 22.37
CA TYR A 4 -9.39 0.72 21.39
C TYR A 4 -8.04 0.43 22.02
N TRP A 5 -7.45 -0.69 21.63
CA TRP A 5 -6.03 -0.96 21.76
C TRP A 5 -5.26 -0.29 20.62
N VAL A 6 -4.10 0.26 20.95
CA VAL A 6 -3.24 0.95 20.00
C VAL A 6 -1.90 0.24 19.94
N SER A 7 -1.48 -0.09 18.73
CA SER A 7 -0.17 -0.69 18.45
C SER A 7 0.53 0.02 17.30
N GLU A 8 1.83 -0.21 17.16
CA GLU A 8 2.54 0.17 15.95
C GLU A 8 1.99 -0.61 14.75
N LYS A 9 1.81 0.08 13.63
CA LYS A 9 1.58 -0.56 12.36
C LYS A 9 2.91 -0.98 11.76
N TYR A 10 3.15 -2.27 11.75
CA TYR A 10 4.34 -2.85 11.14
C TYR A 10 4.25 -2.79 9.61
N TYR A 11 5.37 -2.58 8.97
CA TYR A 11 5.50 -2.56 7.51
C TYR A 11 6.37 -3.74 7.06
N GLY A 12 5.71 -4.86 6.87
CA GLY A 12 6.27 -6.14 6.47
C GLY A 12 5.35 -6.89 5.50
N VAL A 13 5.34 -8.19 5.60
CA VAL A 13 4.47 -9.08 4.84
C VAL A 13 3.54 -9.81 5.81
N ARG A 14 2.22 -9.63 5.65
CA ARG A 14 1.26 -10.36 6.50
C ARG A 14 1.45 -11.86 6.33
N GLY A 15 1.72 -12.54 7.45
CA GLY A 15 1.81 -13.97 7.59
C GLY A 15 0.62 -14.53 8.36
N TYR A 16 0.03 -15.57 7.84
CA TYR A 16 -1.01 -16.34 8.49
C TYR A 16 -0.49 -17.75 8.74
N TRP A 17 -0.37 -18.14 9.99
CA TRP A 17 -0.07 -19.50 10.41
C TRP A 17 -1.39 -20.26 10.60
N ASP A 18 -1.63 -21.33 9.86
CA ASP A 18 -2.88 -22.10 9.94
C ASP A 18 -2.82 -23.27 10.94
N GLY A 19 -1.73 -23.39 11.68
CA GLY A 19 -1.43 -24.47 12.60
C GLY A 19 -0.45 -25.51 12.04
N GLN A 20 -0.13 -25.41 10.74
CA GLN A 20 0.80 -26.31 10.05
C GLN A 20 1.67 -25.58 9.00
N THR A 21 1.11 -24.58 8.34
CA THR A 21 1.74 -23.89 7.21
C THR A 21 1.64 -22.37 7.37
N LEU A 22 2.75 -21.70 7.13
CA LEU A 22 2.80 -20.24 7.06
C LEU A 22 2.39 -19.78 5.66
N ARG A 23 1.39 -18.90 5.58
CA ARG A 23 0.82 -18.41 4.32
C ARG A 23 0.86 -16.88 4.23
N THR A 24 0.91 -16.37 3.03
CA THR A 24 0.69 -14.94 2.76
C THR A 24 -0.79 -14.60 2.89
N ARG A 25 -1.10 -13.30 2.86
CA ARG A 25 -2.49 -12.81 2.80
C ARG A 25 -3.27 -13.37 1.59
N GLY A 26 -2.61 -13.67 0.49
CA GLY A 26 -3.21 -14.26 -0.72
C GLY A 26 -3.44 -15.76 -0.62
N GLY A 27 -2.99 -16.41 0.47
CA GLY A 27 -3.10 -17.86 0.67
C GLY A 27 -1.90 -18.66 0.12
N GLU A 28 -0.92 -18.01 -0.48
CA GLU A 28 0.30 -18.64 -0.97
C GLU A 28 1.17 -19.10 0.20
N THR A 29 1.76 -20.30 0.07
CA THR A 29 2.71 -20.80 1.07
C THR A 29 3.98 -19.95 1.09
N VAL A 30 4.42 -19.57 2.28
CA VAL A 30 5.72 -18.93 2.50
C VAL A 30 6.75 -20.04 2.75
N ALA A 31 7.76 -20.14 1.88
CA ALA A 31 8.86 -21.05 2.04
C ALA A 31 9.80 -20.56 3.16
N ALA A 32 9.43 -20.79 4.42
CA ALA A 32 10.26 -20.48 5.57
C ALA A 32 11.21 -21.66 5.87
N PRO A 33 12.41 -21.41 6.42
CA PRO A 33 13.27 -22.49 6.93
C PRO A 33 12.54 -23.29 8.01
N ALA A 34 12.76 -24.60 8.07
CA ALA A 34 12.10 -25.46 9.06
C ALA A 34 12.29 -24.99 10.51
N TRP A 35 13.47 -24.46 10.85
CA TRP A 35 13.75 -23.92 12.18
C TRP A 35 12.89 -22.69 12.55
N PHE A 36 12.43 -21.91 11.56
CA PHE A 36 11.67 -20.68 11.83
C PHE A 36 10.29 -20.99 12.42
N THR A 37 9.63 -22.05 11.94
CA THR A 37 8.29 -22.48 12.40
C THR A 37 8.34 -23.70 13.32
N ALA A 38 9.54 -24.23 13.64
CA ALA A 38 9.68 -25.36 14.53
C ALA A 38 9.08 -25.02 15.93
N GLY A 39 8.32 -25.95 16.48
CA GLY A 39 7.70 -25.77 17.79
C GLY A 39 6.53 -24.77 17.83
N TRP A 40 6.10 -24.25 16.69
CA TRP A 40 4.90 -23.41 16.67
C TRP A 40 3.65 -24.26 16.97
N PRO A 41 2.66 -23.68 17.67
CA PRO A 41 1.46 -24.41 18.09
C PRO A 41 0.53 -24.70 16.91
N ALA A 42 -0.37 -25.67 17.08
CA ALA A 42 -1.44 -25.92 16.12
C ALA A 42 -2.51 -24.80 16.09
N THR A 43 -2.44 -23.86 17.03
CA THR A 43 -3.35 -22.70 17.08
C THR A 43 -3.02 -21.72 15.96
N PRO A 44 -3.97 -21.33 15.09
CA PRO A 44 -3.77 -20.34 14.07
C PRO A 44 -3.36 -18.96 14.63
N MET A 45 -2.37 -18.35 14.01
CA MET A 45 -1.85 -17.03 14.38
C MET A 45 -1.82 -16.10 13.18
N ASP A 46 -2.21 -14.85 13.40
CA ASP A 46 -2.14 -13.79 12.38
C ASP A 46 -1.08 -12.76 12.80
N GLY A 47 -0.16 -12.47 11.93
CA GLY A 47 0.98 -11.61 12.27
C GLY A 47 1.61 -10.95 11.06
N GLU A 48 2.68 -10.20 11.30
CA GLU A 48 3.49 -9.57 10.28
C GLU A 48 4.89 -10.19 10.27
N LEU A 49 5.32 -10.70 9.12
CA LEU A 49 6.71 -11.08 8.86
C LEU A 49 7.50 -9.79 8.62
N TRP A 50 8.33 -9.43 9.58
CA TRP A 50 8.94 -8.11 9.69
C TRP A 50 10.45 -8.18 9.88
N ALA A 51 11.19 -7.36 9.15
CA ALA A 51 12.64 -7.30 9.20
C ALA A 51 13.21 -6.07 9.92
N GLY A 52 12.35 -5.27 10.53
CA GLY A 52 12.72 -3.99 11.15
C GLY A 52 12.14 -2.79 10.39
N ARG A 53 12.15 -1.63 11.05
CA ARG A 53 11.70 -0.37 10.46
C ARG A 53 12.55 -0.01 9.24
N GLY A 54 11.92 0.48 8.18
CA GLY A 54 12.58 0.83 6.91
C GLY A 54 13.05 -0.36 6.07
N ARG A 55 12.83 -1.60 6.51
CA ARG A 55 13.35 -2.82 5.85
C ARG A 55 12.28 -3.67 5.15
N PHE A 56 11.22 -3.05 4.69
CA PHE A 56 10.14 -3.75 3.96
C PHE A 56 10.66 -4.54 2.75
N ALA A 57 11.57 -3.97 1.97
CA ALA A 57 12.14 -4.65 0.80
C ALA A 57 12.83 -5.97 1.19
N HIS A 58 13.53 -6.02 2.34
CA HIS A 58 14.13 -7.23 2.85
C HIS A 58 13.05 -8.26 3.24
N ALA A 59 12.04 -7.86 4.00
CA ALA A 59 10.93 -8.75 4.37
C ALA A 59 10.24 -9.33 3.13
N GLN A 60 9.97 -8.49 2.13
CA GLN A 60 9.31 -8.87 0.89
C GLN A 60 10.17 -9.83 0.04
N SER A 61 11.46 -9.53 -0.14
CA SER A 61 12.35 -10.40 -0.92
C SER A 61 12.53 -11.77 -0.23
N THR A 62 12.74 -11.78 1.09
CA THR A 62 12.93 -13.01 1.87
C THR A 62 11.70 -13.93 1.80
N THR A 63 10.50 -13.37 1.97
CA THR A 63 9.26 -14.18 1.96
C THR A 63 8.83 -14.69 0.58
N ARG A 64 9.38 -14.14 -0.51
CA ARG A 64 9.09 -14.56 -1.89
C ARG A 64 10.04 -15.63 -2.43
N GLN A 65 11.15 -15.88 -1.75
CA GLN A 65 12.10 -16.91 -2.17
C GLN A 65 11.47 -18.29 -2.05
N GLN A 66 11.60 -19.10 -3.11
CA GLN A 66 11.16 -20.49 -3.09
C GLN A 66 12.12 -21.40 -2.30
N GLN A 67 13.40 -21.02 -2.27
CA GLN A 67 14.42 -21.64 -1.44
C GLN A 67 14.81 -20.63 -0.36
N PRO A 68 14.52 -20.93 0.92
CA PRO A 68 14.78 -19.98 2.00
C PRO A 68 16.28 -19.80 2.24
N ASP A 69 16.71 -18.55 2.36
CA ASP A 69 18.05 -18.17 2.79
C ASP A 69 18.06 -17.98 4.32
N ASP A 70 18.76 -18.85 5.02
CA ASP A 70 18.86 -18.82 6.48
C ASP A 70 19.36 -17.47 7.02
N ALA A 71 20.36 -16.86 6.36
CA ALA A 71 20.91 -15.58 6.81
C ALA A 71 19.88 -14.44 6.70
N ALA A 72 19.08 -14.44 5.63
CA ALA A 72 17.98 -13.49 5.47
C ALA A 72 16.88 -13.74 6.51
N TRP A 73 16.50 -15.00 6.75
CA TRP A 73 15.46 -15.35 7.71
C TRP A 73 15.85 -15.07 9.17
N ARG A 74 17.12 -15.17 9.54
CA ARG A 74 17.59 -14.77 10.89
C ARG A 74 17.35 -13.30 11.21
N GLN A 75 17.13 -12.46 10.21
CA GLN A 75 16.79 -11.05 10.37
C GLN A 75 15.27 -10.80 10.41
N MET A 76 14.47 -11.84 10.21
CA MET A 76 13.01 -11.77 10.25
C MET A 76 12.46 -12.03 11.66
N ARG A 77 11.32 -11.41 11.95
CA ARG A 77 10.48 -11.69 13.11
C ARG A 77 9.06 -11.95 12.66
N PHE A 78 8.35 -12.78 13.38
CA PHE A 78 6.90 -12.92 13.23
C PHE A 78 6.22 -12.16 14.38
N MET A 79 5.67 -11.00 14.03
CA MET A 79 5.00 -10.10 14.97
C MET A 79 3.52 -10.47 15.02
N VAL A 80 3.13 -11.32 15.99
CA VAL A 80 1.77 -11.84 16.12
C VAL A 80 0.85 -10.76 16.70
N PHE A 81 -0.26 -10.48 16.03
CA PHE A 81 -1.20 -9.44 16.44
C PHE A 81 -2.62 -9.95 16.69
N ASP A 82 -2.99 -11.15 16.26
CA ASP A 82 -4.32 -11.73 16.53
C ASP A 82 -4.32 -13.27 16.49
N LEU A 83 -5.38 -13.86 17.10
CA LEU A 83 -5.66 -15.29 17.11
C LEU A 83 -7.00 -15.55 16.39
N PRO A 84 -6.97 -15.84 15.08
CA PRO A 84 -8.18 -15.97 14.24
C PRO A 84 -9.19 -17.03 14.66
N ALA A 85 -8.71 -18.14 15.24
CA ALA A 85 -9.56 -19.26 15.66
C ALA A 85 -10.12 -19.10 17.10
N HIS A 86 -9.72 -18.05 17.83
CA HIS A 86 -10.25 -17.78 19.15
C HIS A 86 -11.64 -17.10 19.04
N GLY A 87 -12.67 -17.69 19.64
CA GLY A 87 -14.05 -17.22 19.49
C GLY A 87 -14.42 -15.96 20.28
N GLY A 88 -13.52 -15.46 21.15
CA GLY A 88 -13.77 -14.31 22.01
C GLY A 88 -13.51 -12.95 21.37
N VAL A 89 -13.83 -11.89 22.11
CA VAL A 89 -13.51 -10.50 21.72
C VAL A 89 -12.01 -10.22 21.74
N PHE A 90 -11.57 -9.12 21.15
CA PHE A 90 -10.13 -8.82 21.04
C PHE A 90 -9.41 -8.71 22.39
N ASP A 91 -10.08 -8.21 23.43
CA ASP A 91 -9.51 -8.18 24.79
C ASP A 91 -9.12 -9.59 25.27
N GLU A 92 -9.97 -10.58 25.04
CA GLU A 92 -9.72 -11.99 25.40
C GLU A 92 -8.66 -12.61 24.48
N ARG A 93 -8.75 -12.35 23.17
CA ARG A 93 -7.77 -12.82 22.19
C ARG A 93 -6.37 -12.29 22.49
N LEU A 94 -6.24 -11.03 22.89
CA LEU A 94 -4.97 -10.40 23.24
C LEU A 94 -4.34 -11.07 24.47
N ALA A 95 -5.13 -11.40 25.49
CA ALA A 95 -4.64 -12.11 26.67
C ALA A 95 -4.14 -13.52 26.30
N ALA A 96 -4.95 -14.27 25.53
CA ALA A 96 -4.59 -15.60 25.03
C ALA A 96 -3.35 -15.57 24.14
N LEU A 97 -3.24 -14.56 23.23
CA LEU A 97 -2.12 -14.36 22.35
C LEU A 97 -0.81 -14.16 23.11
N LYS A 98 -0.81 -13.31 24.14
CA LYS A 98 0.40 -13.07 24.95
C LYS A 98 0.88 -14.36 25.61
N THR A 99 -0.03 -15.15 26.17
CA THR A 99 0.29 -16.45 26.79
C THR A 99 0.82 -17.43 25.76
N LEU A 100 0.15 -17.53 24.60
CA LEU A 100 0.56 -18.45 23.52
C LEU A 100 1.95 -18.10 22.98
N VAL A 101 2.20 -16.82 22.67
CA VAL A 101 3.50 -16.39 22.12
C VAL A 101 4.62 -16.61 23.14
N ALA A 102 4.36 -16.36 24.43
CA ALA A 102 5.34 -16.63 25.50
C ALA A 102 5.71 -18.12 25.61
N SER A 103 4.78 -19.03 25.30
CA SER A 103 5.04 -20.48 25.33
C SER A 103 5.83 -21.00 24.13
N ILE A 104 5.99 -20.21 23.06
CA ILE A 104 6.79 -20.63 21.87
C ILE A 104 8.28 -20.56 22.14
N GLU A 105 8.73 -19.73 23.06
CA GLU A 105 10.14 -19.59 23.50
C GLU A 105 11.14 -19.28 22.38
N HIS A 106 10.70 -18.59 21.34
CA HIS A 106 11.54 -18.15 20.23
C HIS A 106 11.61 -16.62 20.16
N ASP A 107 12.81 -16.05 20.20
CA ASP A 107 13.04 -14.60 20.18
C ASP A 107 12.49 -13.91 18.92
N TRP A 108 12.36 -14.65 17.82
CA TRP A 108 11.83 -14.14 16.57
C TRP A 108 10.30 -14.20 16.45
N VAL A 109 9.60 -14.83 17.41
CA VAL A 109 8.14 -14.82 17.52
C VAL A 109 7.75 -13.90 18.67
N GLN A 110 7.09 -12.80 18.36
CA GLN A 110 6.80 -11.78 19.35
C GLN A 110 5.33 -11.34 19.26
N SER A 111 4.70 -11.12 20.41
CA SER A 111 3.40 -10.46 20.43
C SER A 111 3.57 -8.97 20.14
N VAL A 112 2.73 -8.42 19.25
CA VAL A 112 2.71 -6.97 18.99
C VAL A 112 2.33 -6.24 20.28
N PRO A 113 3.19 -5.30 20.79
CA PRO A 113 2.87 -4.50 21.96
C PRO A 113 1.58 -3.68 21.75
N GLN A 114 0.64 -3.82 22.68
CA GLN A 114 -0.64 -3.12 22.67
C GLN A 114 -0.75 -2.24 23.89
N GLN A 115 -1.28 -1.03 23.74
CA GLN A 115 -1.53 -0.09 24.84
C GLN A 115 -2.88 0.59 24.71
N ARG A 116 -3.45 1.06 25.80
CA ARG A 116 -4.62 1.95 25.80
C ARG A 116 -4.14 3.40 25.75
N VAL A 117 -4.85 4.25 25.04
CA VAL A 117 -4.56 5.69 24.93
C VAL A 117 -5.81 6.47 25.29
N ALA A 118 -5.71 7.33 26.30
CA ALA A 118 -6.88 7.97 26.89
C ALA A 118 -7.41 9.17 26.08
N THR A 119 -6.55 9.90 25.36
CA THR A 119 -6.91 11.15 24.68
C THR A 119 -6.39 11.20 23.24
N ASP A 120 -7.07 11.99 22.40
CA ASP A 120 -6.62 12.23 21.03
C ASP A 120 -5.22 12.88 20.99
N ALA A 121 -4.93 13.80 21.92
CA ALA A 121 -3.61 14.41 22.02
C ALA A 121 -2.50 13.37 22.27
N ALA A 122 -2.74 12.42 23.18
CA ALA A 122 -1.81 11.33 23.45
C ALA A 122 -1.67 10.37 22.27
N LEU A 123 -2.75 10.10 21.55
CA LEU A 123 -2.74 9.30 20.32
C LEU A 123 -1.92 9.99 19.22
N GLN A 124 -2.11 11.28 18.98
CA GLN A 124 -1.33 12.05 18.02
C GLN A 124 0.16 12.11 18.41
N ALA A 125 0.45 12.29 19.70
CA ALA A 125 1.83 12.27 20.18
C ALA A 125 2.49 10.89 19.97
N LEU A 126 1.76 9.80 20.19
CA LEU A 126 2.24 8.43 19.93
C LEU A 126 2.50 8.22 18.44
N LEU A 127 1.56 8.65 17.56
CA LEU A 127 1.73 8.60 16.11
C LEU A 127 3.00 9.33 15.67
N GLN A 128 3.19 10.55 16.14
CA GLN A 128 4.35 11.37 15.78
C GLN A 128 5.67 10.74 16.27
N ARG A 129 5.70 10.16 17.47
CA ARG A 129 6.89 9.43 17.97
C ARG A 129 7.19 8.20 17.13
N THR A 130 6.17 7.39 16.79
CA THR A 130 6.31 6.20 15.97
C THR A 130 6.86 6.52 14.59
N VAL A 131 6.30 7.54 13.91
CA VAL A 131 6.73 7.95 12.58
C VAL A 131 8.13 8.56 12.60
N ARG A 132 8.46 9.40 13.59
CA ARG A 132 9.84 9.93 13.75
C ARG A 132 10.87 8.83 13.96
N ALA A 133 10.51 7.75 14.63
CA ALA A 133 11.36 6.59 14.81
C ALA A 133 11.39 5.64 13.60
N GLY A 134 10.79 6.03 12.44
CA GLY A 134 10.79 5.25 11.21
C GLY A 134 9.67 4.21 11.11
N GLY A 135 8.69 4.21 12.03
CA GLY A 135 7.49 3.38 11.94
C GLY A 135 6.49 3.92 10.90
N GLU A 136 5.60 3.08 10.40
CA GLU A 136 4.62 3.45 9.38
C GLU A 136 3.45 4.28 9.94
N GLY A 137 3.04 3.98 11.16
CA GLY A 137 1.87 4.57 11.82
C GLY A 137 1.38 3.68 12.94
N LEU A 138 0.09 3.78 13.23
CA LEU A 138 -0.57 3.03 14.30
C LEU A 138 -1.73 2.19 13.76
N MET A 139 -2.06 1.13 14.48
CA MET A 139 -3.29 0.36 14.35
C MET A 139 -4.13 0.59 15.61
N LEU A 140 -5.41 0.85 15.44
CA LEU A 140 -6.38 0.91 16.52
C LEU A 140 -7.31 -0.29 16.38
N HIS A 141 -7.35 -1.17 17.36
CA HIS A 141 -8.17 -2.37 17.35
C HIS A 141 -9.18 -2.30 18.49
N LYS A 142 -10.47 -2.38 18.16
CA LYS A 142 -11.55 -2.29 19.13
C LYS A 142 -11.55 -3.51 20.05
N GLY A 143 -11.46 -3.30 21.37
CA GLY A 143 -11.34 -4.36 22.36
C GLY A 143 -12.53 -5.32 22.40
N SER A 144 -13.74 -4.79 22.18
CA SER A 144 -14.99 -5.55 22.16
C SER A 144 -15.29 -6.25 20.82
N SER A 145 -14.39 -6.19 19.82
CA SER A 145 -14.64 -6.76 18.50
C SER A 145 -14.32 -8.25 18.41
N LEU A 146 -15.15 -8.99 17.70
CA LEU A 146 -14.84 -10.35 17.27
C LEU A 146 -13.83 -10.32 16.09
N TYR A 147 -13.10 -11.42 15.89
CA TYR A 147 -12.24 -11.56 14.71
C TYR A 147 -13.10 -11.58 13.43
N ARG A 148 -12.67 -10.77 12.46
CA ARG A 148 -13.27 -10.73 11.12
C ARG A 148 -12.17 -10.74 10.07
N SER A 149 -12.30 -11.63 9.10
CA SER A 149 -11.47 -11.57 7.89
C SER A 149 -11.91 -10.38 7.03
N GLY A 150 -10.96 -9.57 6.56
CA GLY A 150 -11.26 -8.47 5.65
C GLY A 150 -11.18 -7.08 6.31
N ARG A 151 -11.84 -6.09 5.69
CA ARG A 151 -11.91 -4.70 6.20
C ARG A 151 -13.10 -4.56 7.16
N SER A 152 -12.87 -3.92 8.29
CA SER A 152 -13.92 -3.54 9.24
C SER A 152 -13.56 -2.21 9.90
N ASP A 153 -14.56 -1.54 10.46
CA ASP A 153 -14.37 -0.33 11.26
C ASP A 153 -13.83 -0.63 12.68
N ASP A 154 -13.75 -1.93 13.04
CA ASP A 154 -13.18 -2.37 14.31
C ASP A 154 -11.64 -2.31 14.31
N LEU A 155 -11.01 -2.23 13.10
CA LEU A 155 -9.57 -2.15 12.93
C LEU A 155 -9.19 -0.96 12.05
N ILE A 156 -8.76 0.12 12.67
CA ILE A 156 -8.47 1.41 12.03
C ILE A 156 -6.96 1.59 11.87
N LYS A 157 -6.55 2.02 10.67
CA LYS A 157 -5.15 2.42 10.39
C LYS A 157 -5.02 3.93 10.58
N LEU A 158 -4.09 4.35 11.39
CA LEU A 158 -3.75 5.75 11.58
C LEU A 158 -2.33 6.02 11.07
N LYS A 159 -2.22 6.78 10.00
CA LYS A 159 -0.95 7.12 9.33
C LYS A 159 -0.86 8.63 9.12
N THR A 160 0.37 9.13 8.95
CA THR A 160 0.60 10.53 8.55
C THR A 160 0.51 10.73 7.04
N HIS A 161 0.60 9.64 6.28
CA HIS A 161 0.51 9.61 4.81
C HIS A 161 0.05 8.24 4.34
N ASP A 162 -0.46 8.19 3.13
CA ASP A 162 -0.75 6.96 2.39
C ASP A 162 0.34 6.72 1.35
N ASP A 163 0.57 5.45 1.00
CA ASP A 163 1.41 5.06 -0.12
C ASP A 163 0.53 4.48 -1.25
N ALA A 164 0.90 4.75 -2.49
CA ALA A 164 0.29 4.16 -3.68
C ALA A 164 1.32 3.95 -4.77
N GLU A 165 0.95 3.20 -5.80
CA GLU A 165 1.79 2.93 -6.97
C GLU A 165 1.28 3.68 -8.19
N ALA A 166 2.22 4.08 -9.05
CA ALA A 166 1.93 4.64 -10.36
C ALA A 166 2.99 4.21 -11.38
N LEU A 167 2.58 4.16 -12.66
CA LEU A 167 3.44 3.82 -13.77
C LEU A 167 4.19 5.06 -14.27
N VAL A 168 5.50 4.97 -14.48
CA VAL A 168 6.28 6.05 -15.10
C VAL A 168 5.96 6.09 -16.59
N VAL A 169 5.33 7.17 -17.03
CA VAL A 169 4.92 7.39 -18.43
C VAL A 169 5.67 8.53 -19.11
N GLY A 170 6.52 9.25 -18.38
CA GLY A 170 7.33 10.33 -18.95
C GLY A 170 8.35 10.89 -17.96
N HIS A 171 9.37 11.54 -18.52
CA HIS A 171 10.36 12.31 -17.79
C HIS A 171 10.18 13.79 -18.12
N LEU A 172 10.11 14.63 -17.10
CA LEU A 172 10.00 16.08 -17.26
C LEU A 172 11.35 16.73 -16.90
N PRO A 173 11.88 17.63 -17.75
CA PRO A 173 13.17 18.25 -17.51
C PRO A 173 13.15 19.14 -16.27
N GLY A 174 14.27 19.16 -15.57
CA GLY A 174 14.48 20.03 -14.41
C GLY A 174 14.70 21.49 -14.82
N LYS A 175 14.46 22.38 -13.85
CA LYS A 175 14.70 23.83 -13.98
C LYS A 175 15.58 24.30 -12.82
N GLY A 176 16.24 25.46 -12.98
CA GLY A 176 17.09 26.03 -11.95
C GLY A 176 18.22 25.07 -11.55
N LYS A 177 18.33 24.73 -10.26
CA LYS A 177 19.39 23.83 -9.76
C LYS A 177 19.33 22.40 -10.34
N HIS A 178 18.26 22.02 -10.99
CA HIS A 178 18.08 20.73 -11.64
C HIS A 178 18.11 20.81 -13.17
N ALA A 179 18.57 21.92 -13.74
CA ALA A 179 18.73 22.04 -15.20
C ALA A 179 19.68 20.94 -15.72
N GLY A 180 19.31 20.30 -16.83
CA GLY A 180 20.05 19.18 -17.40
C GLY A 180 19.78 17.80 -16.75
N ARG A 181 18.98 17.74 -15.70
CA ARG A 181 18.62 16.51 -14.96
C ARG A 181 17.10 16.33 -14.95
N LEU A 182 16.62 15.19 -14.42
CA LEU A 182 15.20 14.98 -14.18
C LEU A 182 14.63 16.03 -13.21
N GLY A 183 13.57 16.73 -13.62
CA GLY A 183 12.78 17.62 -12.76
C GLY A 183 11.69 16.88 -12.01
N ALA A 184 10.90 16.09 -12.73
CA ALA A 184 9.84 15.26 -12.19
C ALA A 184 9.55 14.07 -13.11
N LEU A 185 9.03 12.99 -12.54
CA LEU A 185 8.40 11.92 -13.30
C LEU A 185 6.97 12.34 -13.67
N LEU A 186 6.53 12.08 -14.88
CA LEU A 186 5.12 12.02 -15.22
C LEU A 186 4.67 10.59 -14.95
N VAL A 187 3.73 10.41 -14.03
CA VAL A 187 3.27 9.08 -13.62
C VAL A 187 1.77 8.93 -13.87
N GLU A 188 1.33 7.69 -14.15
CA GLU A 188 -0.06 7.32 -14.38
C GLU A 188 -0.54 6.37 -13.28
N MET A 189 -1.64 6.75 -12.62
CA MET A 189 -2.29 5.93 -11.60
C MET A 189 -3.05 4.77 -12.24
N PRO A 190 -3.39 3.70 -11.50
CA PRO A 190 -4.25 2.62 -12.00
C PRO A 190 -5.62 3.10 -12.52
N THR A 191 -6.07 4.27 -12.08
CA THR A 191 -7.30 4.94 -12.57
C THR A 191 -7.14 5.57 -13.96
N GLY A 192 -5.91 5.60 -14.53
CA GLY A 192 -5.57 6.28 -15.79
C GLY A 192 -5.29 7.78 -15.64
N GLN A 193 -5.42 8.34 -14.43
CA GLN A 193 -5.09 9.74 -14.18
C GLN A 193 -3.57 9.93 -14.08
N ARG A 194 -3.09 11.07 -14.58
CA ARG A 194 -1.66 11.41 -14.61
C ARG A 194 -1.35 12.60 -13.72
N PHE A 195 -0.20 12.55 -13.06
CA PHE A 195 0.30 13.69 -12.31
C PHE A 195 1.84 13.74 -12.33
N LYS A 196 2.39 14.88 -11.87
CA LYS A 196 3.83 15.12 -11.80
C LYS A 196 4.34 14.74 -10.41
N LEU A 197 5.33 13.86 -10.37
CA LEU A 197 5.97 13.40 -9.14
C LEU A 197 7.42 13.91 -9.10
N GLY A 198 7.66 15.03 -8.45
CA GLY A 198 8.97 15.70 -8.40
C GLY A 198 9.60 15.79 -7.02
N ALA A 199 8.77 15.70 -5.96
CA ALA A 199 9.24 15.63 -4.59
C ALA A 199 9.76 14.22 -4.25
N GLY A 200 10.72 14.11 -3.32
CA GLY A 200 11.26 12.82 -2.84
C GLY A 200 12.35 12.21 -3.73
N LEU A 201 12.58 12.72 -4.92
CA LEU A 201 13.66 12.27 -5.79
C LEU A 201 15.03 12.77 -5.24
N THR A 202 15.96 11.85 -5.05
CA THR A 202 17.34 12.15 -4.72
C THR A 202 18.10 12.66 -5.95
N ASP A 203 19.31 13.16 -5.77
CA ASP A 203 20.16 13.55 -6.90
C ASP A 203 20.52 12.34 -7.77
N ALA A 204 20.74 11.17 -7.17
CA ALA A 204 20.96 9.92 -7.91
C ALA A 204 19.73 9.52 -8.77
N ASP A 205 18.51 9.65 -8.24
CA ASP A 205 17.29 9.41 -9.02
C ASP A 205 17.11 10.39 -10.16
N ARG A 206 17.66 11.60 -10.03
CA ARG A 206 17.61 12.62 -11.09
C ARG A 206 18.66 12.41 -12.18
N ASP A 207 19.80 11.84 -11.83
CA ASP A 207 20.87 11.50 -12.78
C ASP A 207 20.60 10.18 -13.49
N GLN A 208 19.97 9.23 -12.80
CA GLN A 208 19.56 7.94 -13.33
C GLN A 208 18.05 7.73 -13.09
N PRO A 209 17.21 8.37 -13.89
CA PRO A 209 15.76 8.33 -13.67
C PRO A 209 15.18 6.92 -13.74
N PRO A 210 14.16 6.62 -12.91
CA PRO A 210 13.36 5.41 -13.09
C PRO A 210 12.91 5.24 -14.55
N PRO A 211 13.11 4.05 -15.16
CA PRO A 211 12.80 3.84 -16.57
C PRO A 211 11.32 4.07 -16.89
N LEU A 212 11.02 4.46 -18.12
CA LEU A 212 9.63 4.47 -18.61
C LEU A 212 9.05 3.05 -18.54
N GLY A 213 7.79 2.93 -18.13
CA GLY A 213 7.12 1.65 -17.94
C GLY A 213 7.45 0.96 -16.61
N SER A 214 8.32 1.54 -15.76
CA SER A 214 8.52 1.03 -14.40
C SER A 214 7.43 1.52 -13.46
N TRP A 215 7.10 0.70 -12.46
CA TRP A 215 6.23 1.11 -11.37
C TRP A 215 7.05 1.78 -10.28
N VAL A 216 6.48 2.85 -9.70
CA VAL A 216 7.06 3.57 -8.56
C VAL A 216 6.06 3.65 -7.43
N THR A 217 6.55 3.53 -6.19
CA THR A 217 5.77 3.85 -4.99
C THR A 217 5.95 5.33 -4.69
N TYR A 218 4.85 6.00 -4.41
CA TYR A 218 4.84 7.37 -3.88
C TYR A 218 3.97 7.44 -2.63
N ARG A 219 4.30 8.35 -1.72
CA ARG A 219 3.48 8.69 -0.54
C ARG A 219 2.73 9.99 -0.78
N TYR A 220 1.57 10.12 -0.17
CA TYR A 220 0.73 11.31 -0.30
C TYR A 220 -0.12 11.54 0.96
N ARG A 221 -0.74 12.71 1.09
CA ARG A 221 -1.59 13.09 2.23
C ARG A 221 -3.00 13.39 1.75
N GLY A 222 -3.82 12.35 1.59
CA GLY A 222 -5.16 12.50 1.05
C GLY A 222 -5.18 12.89 -0.43
N THR A 223 -6.38 13.10 -0.97
CA THR A 223 -6.61 13.42 -2.38
C THR A 223 -7.32 14.76 -2.54
N HIS A 224 -7.21 15.34 -3.73
CA HIS A 224 -8.10 16.40 -4.20
C HIS A 224 -9.47 15.81 -4.59
N ASP A 225 -10.49 16.64 -4.75
CA ASP A 225 -11.86 16.22 -5.14
C ASP A 225 -11.87 15.43 -6.47
N GLY A 226 -10.92 15.68 -7.37
CA GLY A 226 -10.70 14.93 -8.60
C GLY A 226 -9.92 13.62 -8.44
N GLY A 227 -9.60 13.17 -7.21
CA GLY A 227 -8.88 11.91 -6.95
C GLY A 227 -7.35 11.99 -7.08
N LEU A 228 -6.77 13.10 -7.49
CA LEU A 228 -5.33 13.27 -7.57
C LEU A 228 -4.69 13.39 -6.18
N PRO A 229 -3.52 12.75 -5.94
CA PRO A 229 -2.85 12.77 -4.63
C PRO A 229 -2.34 14.16 -4.27
N ARG A 230 -2.50 14.53 -2.99
CA ARG A 230 -1.97 15.78 -2.42
C ARG A 230 -0.59 15.52 -1.84
N PHE A 231 0.34 16.45 -2.06
CA PHE A 231 1.72 16.38 -1.55
C PHE A 231 2.43 15.06 -1.89
N ALA A 232 2.22 14.56 -3.11
CA ALA A 232 2.84 13.33 -3.57
C ALA A 232 4.37 13.44 -3.58
N SER A 233 5.04 12.43 -3.02
CA SER A 233 6.50 12.35 -2.90
C SER A 233 6.98 10.96 -3.29
N PHE A 234 7.96 10.86 -4.17
CA PHE A 234 8.58 9.61 -4.58
C PHE A 234 9.19 8.87 -3.38
N VAL A 235 9.05 7.55 -3.36
CA VAL A 235 9.62 6.68 -2.32
C VAL A 235 10.64 5.72 -2.92
N ARG A 236 10.27 4.98 -3.98
CA ARG A 236 11.15 3.99 -4.62
C ARG A 236 10.59 3.46 -5.93
N VAL A 237 11.45 2.82 -6.71
CA VAL A 237 11.05 1.96 -7.84
C VAL A 237 10.57 0.59 -7.31
N ARG A 238 9.54 0.02 -7.94
CA ARG A 238 9.01 -1.32 -7.65
C ARG A 238 9.66 -2.33 -8.60
N LEU A 239 10.73 -2.96 -8.13
CA LEU A 239 11.44 -3.99 -8.90
C LEU A 239 10.68 -5.33 -8.98
N ASP A 240 9.68 -5.49 -8.15
CA ASP A 240 8.84 -6.68 -8.01
C ASP A 240 7.59 -6.67 -8.89
N MET A 241 7.33 -5.56 -9.58
CA MET A 241 6.26 -5.46 -10.56
C MET A 241 6.83 -5.54 -11.97
N PRO A 242 6.24 -6.36 -12.89
CA PRO A 242 6.68 -6.39 -14.27
C PRO A 242 6.54 -5.00 -14.88
N ALA A 243 7.55 -4.58 -15.64
CA ALA A 243 7.43 -3.36 -16.45
C ALA A 243 6.20 -3.49 -17.33
N ALA A 244 5.31 -2.48 -17.31
CA ALA A 244 4.19 -2.48 -18.24
C ALA A 244 4.74 -2.41 -19.66
N SER A 245 4.37 -3.36 -20.50
CA SER A 245 4.67 -3.28 -21.93
C SER A 245 4.17 -1.94 -22.44
N PRO A 246 4.96 -1.21 -23.25
CA PRO A 246 4.52 0.06 -23.82
C PRO A 246 3.21 -0.20 -24.57
N GLN A 247 2.10 0.34 -24.04
CA GLN A 247 0.82 0.25 -24.73
C GLN A 247 0.97 1.05 -26.01
N THR A 248 0.95 0.36 -27.14
CA THR A 248 0.79 0.98 -28.44
C THR A 248 -0.46 1.86 -28.37
N PRO A 249 -0.39 3.16 -28.71
CA PRO A 249 -1.54 4.04 -28.60
C PRO A 249 -2.72 3.41 -29.34
N ASN A 250 -3.82 3.21 -28.65
CA ASN A 250 -5.00 2.57 -29.17
C ASN A 250 -5.60 3.43 -30.29
N LYS A 251 -5.28 3.09 -31.55
CA LYS A 251 -5.69 3.78 -32.76
C LYS A 251 -7.21 3.98 -32.87
N LYS A 252 -8.00 3.21 -32.15
CA LYS A 252 -9.47 3.30 -32.16
C LYS A 252 -10.06 4.52 -31.46
N ARG A 253 -9.28 5.27 -30.63
CA ARG A 253 -9.80 6.51 -30.00
C ARG A 253 -9.58 7.78 -30.84
N SER A 254 -8.67 7.74 -31.81
CA SER A 254 -8.44 8.86 -32.72
C SER A 254 -9.46 8.89 -33.88
N GLU A 255 -9.94 7.73 -34.32
CA GLU A 255 -10.93 7.64 -35.41
C GLU A 255 -12.34 8.05 -34.95
N ALA A 256 -12.70 7.81 -33.67
CA ALA A 256 -13.98 8.28 -33.13
C ALA A 256 -14.09 9.80 -32.97
N ARG A 257 -12.95 10.52 -32.91
CA ARG A 257 -12.94 11.99 -32.87
C ARG A 257 -12.89 12.64 -34.24
N GLN A 258 -12.38 11.96 -35.24
CA GLN A 258 -12.39 12.46 -36.66
C GLN A 258 -13.72 12.20 -37.35
N GLY A 259 -14.45 11.11 -36.98
CA GLY A 259 -15.80 10.85 -37.48
C GLY A 259 -16.88 11.82 -36.99
N ALA A 260 -16.69 12.46 -35.85
CA ALA A 260 -17.67 13.41 -35.28
C ALA A 260 -17.59 14.81 -35.90
N PHE A 261 -16.50 15.16 -36.60
CA PHE A 261 -16.37 16.45 -37.32
C PHE A 261 -16.76 16.41 -38.78
N ALA A 262 -16.92 15.21 -39.38
CA ALA A 262 -17.31 15.03 -40.78
C ALA A 262 -18.84 14.96 -41.01
N ALA A 263 -19.64 14.80 -39.95
CA ALA A 263 -21.10 14.66 -40.03
C ALA A 263 -21.88 15.98 -39.81
N ALA A 264 -21.22 17.11 -39.58
CA ALA A 264 -21.88 18.39 -39.28
C ALA A 264 -21.88 19.38 -40.49
N GLY A 265 -21.61 18.92 -41.71
CA GLY A 265 -21.44 19.77 -42.89
C GLY A 265 -22.41 19.50 -44.04
N ALA A 266 -23.65 19.08 -43.82
CA ALA A 266 -24.64 18.98 -44.90
C ALA A 266 -26.07 19.06 -44.34
N LEU A 267 -26.52 20.26 -44.01
CA LEU A 267 -27.94 20.58 -43.90
C LEU A 267 -28.21 21.84 -44.73
N THR A 268 -28.64 21.60 -45.97
CA THR A 268 -29.19 22.57 -46.88
C THR A 268 -30.49 23.17 -46.31
N ALA A 269 -30.59 24.49 -46.41
CA ALA A 269 -31.76 25.27 -46.05
C ALA A 269 -33.01 24.92 -46.90
N PRO A 270 -34.20 24.83 -46.36
CA PRO A 270 -35.42 24.82 -47.15
C PRO A 270 -35.86 26.25 -47.48
N ARG A 271 -36.21 26.44 -48.76
CA ARG A 271 -36.77 27.65 -49.34
C ARG A 271 -38.12 28.02 -48.70
N CYS A 272 -38.25 29.29 -48.40
CA CYS A 272 -39.51 29.93 -48.08
C CYS A 272 -40.41 30.02 -49.33
N SER A 273 -41.62 29.51 -49.25
CA SER A 273 -42.71 29.78 -50.20
C SER A 273 -43.90 30.38 -49.44
N SER A 274 -44.11 31.62 -49.71
CA SER A 274 -45.27 32.40 -49.29
C SER A 274 -46.54 31.90 -50.00
N GLN A 275 -47.61 31.64 -49.25
CA GLN A 275 -48.98 31.80 -49.77
C GLN A 275 -49.85 32.51 -48.75
N MET A 276 -50.29 33.68 -49.19
CA MET A 276 -51.39 34.48 -48.63
C MET A 276 -52.70 33.75 -48.87
N VAL A 277 -53.63 33.79 -47.90
CA VAL A 277 -55.06 33.91 -48.09
C VAL A 277 -55.70 34.51 -46.83
N ARG A 278 -56.44 35.61 -47.03
CA ARG A 278 -57.41 36.23 -46.18
C ARG A 278 -58.81 35.65 -46.47
N PRO A 279 -59.82 35.99 -45.75
CA PRO A 279 -60.08 37.11 -44.82
C PRO A 279 -60.17 36.67 -43.32
#